data_59c7c331460c68ffbcd6a731cf39675a
#
_entry.id   59c7c331460c68ffbcd6a731cf39675a
#
_cell.length_a   1.000
_cell.length_b   1.000
_cell.length_c   1.000
_cell.angle_alpha   90.00
_cell.angle_beta   90.00
_cell.angle_gamma   90.00
#
_symmetry.space_group_name_H-M   'P 1'
#
loop_
_entity.id
_entity.type
_entity.pdbx_description
1 polymer ?
#
loop_
_entity_poly.entity_id
_entity_poly.type
_entity_poly.pdbx_seq_one_letter_code
_entity_poly.pdbx_strand_id
1 'polypeptide(L)'
;MSNVFAQENNNNEVKASLKDSLNRFVAPTSSQDFKTVSLQELSNFQYDDRAVREFPRIQRFADQPLEQNIAQIPQRLTLQQAVHIALQRHPEISQAVSALAGQNAAIDVARAAYYPQLSGGLSTADLTSGERGRQLMNLNATQLLYDFGKVKTNVSTEEARLLSEQADVLVQIDDIAEQVAVSIVNIKRYQALVYVAQRQKVGIARIAEIAQLRAQAGISSQADPVQAQSYVEAAESNLIVQQTQLSIYQQKLRTLLGFAVDDIQWDIPEHLMSDLEQTSSFNINDLPRMMVAHADVEIAKLRTKQTQLSRYPTVNMKGSLSQAVNGRNPNNSQDNGFYSSIMLEANSHFYQGGATGAQIRAASFAEEAAKAKVNQIYLETMDRVRLIQAEVQNKKRQMNILTARAATTARTKELYQEQYKLGTRTVVDLLNAEQAIHSAAQEIENVRYDIYSSVVQYIAATGKTRQLYQLNNTLIQGVEVKP
;
A
#
# COMPACT_ATOMS: atom_id res chain seq x y z
N MET A 1 10.89 6.62 75.15
CA MET A 1 11.71 6.13 74.01
C MET A 1 10.88 5.56 72.86
N SER A 2 9.57 5.36 72.98
CA SER A 2 8.73 4.80 71.86
C SER A 2 8.33 5.80 70.79
N ASN A 3 8.34 7.11 71.03
CA ASN A 3 7.88 8.10 70.05
C ASN A 3 8.95 8.52 69.02
N VAL A 4 10.23 8.27 69.28
CA VAL A 4 11.34 8.61 68.37
C VAL A 4 11.45 7.60 67.26
N PHE A 5 11.23 6.29 67.54
CA PHE A 5 11.30 5.23 66.54
C PHE A 5 10.09 5.26 65.56
N ALA A 6 8.92 5.73 65.97
CA ALA A 6 7.79 5.87 65.06
C ALA A 6 7.94 7.04 64.08
N GLN A 7 8.66 8.10 64.47
CA GLN A 7 8.96 9.24 63.61
C GLN A 7 10.06 8.95 62.61
N GLU A 8 11.07 8.11 62.96
CA GLU A 8 12.13 7.70 62.03
C GLU A 8 11.61 6.72 60.97
N ASN A 9 10.71 5.79 61.31
CA ASN A 9 10.11 4.88 60.36
C ASN A 9 9.21 5.60 59.34
N ASN A 10 8.41 6.56 59.80
CA ASN A 10 7.54 7.35 58.91
C ASN A 10 8.35 8.26 57.98
N ASN A 11 9.49 8.80 58.42
CA ASN A 11 10.39 9.56 57.56
C ASN A 11 11.13 8.70 56.54
N ASN A 12 11.43 7.42 56.85
CA ASN A 12 12.05 6.53 55.90
C ASN A 12 11.07 5.99 54.84
N GLU A 13 9.81 5.74 55.21
CA GLU A 13 8.75 5.39 54.24
C GLU A 13 8.43 6.60 53.33
N VAL A 14 8.34 7.80 53.84
CA VAL A 14 8.13 9.00 53.05
C VAL A 14 9.34 9.30 52.13
N LYS A 15 10.56 9.09 52.61
CA LYS A 15 11.79 9.21 51.78
C LYS A 15 11.87 8.14 50.70
N ALA A 16 11.50 6.90 51.00
CA ALA A 16 11.44 5.81 50.02
C ALA A 16 10.37 6.07 48.96
N SER A 17 9.17 6.49 49.38
CA SER A 17 8.09 6.88 48.48
C SER A 17 8.45 8.07 47.59
N LEU A 18 9.13 9.10 48.14
CA LEU A 18 9.65 10.24 47.37
C LEU A 18 10.77 9.84 46.43
N LYS A 19 11.65 8.94 46.83
CA LYS A 19 12.73 8.42 45.96
C LYS A 19 12.19 7.56 44.81
N ASP A 20 11.18 6.74 45.07
CA ASP A 20 10.49 5.97 44.02
C ASP A 20 9.66 6.86 43.11
N SER A 21 9.03 7.90 43.66
CA SER A 21 8.36 8.91 42.85
C SER A 21 9.37 9.71 41.99
N LEU A 22 10.48 10.13 42.57
CA LEU A 22 11.54 10.83 41.84
C LEU A 22 12.21 9.96 40.77
N ASN A 23 12.42 8.68 41.02
CA ASN A 23 12.91 7.73 40.01
C ASN A 23 11.91 7.54 38.86
N ARG A 24 10.60 7.61 39.13
CA ARG A 24 9.58 7.66 38.05
C ARG A 24 9.60 8.95 37.27
N PHE A 25 10.04 10.06 37.87
CA PHE A 25 10.15 11.37 37.20
C PHE A 25 11.45 11.50 36.37
N VAL A 26 12.52 10.81 36.73
CA VAL A 26 13.85 10.98 36.12
C VAL A 26 14.15 9.87 35.12
N ALA A 27 13.61 8.69 35.28
CA ALA A 27 13.75 7.59 34.31
C ALA A 27 12.52 7.51 33.41
N PRO A 28 12.64 7.64 32.08
CA PRO A 28 11.57 7.29 31.19
C PRO A 28 11.20 5.83 31.45
N THR A 29 9.99 5.59 31.94
CA THR A 29 9.48 4.22 32.09
C THR A 29 9.59 3.55 30.72
N SER A 30 10.39 2.48 30.64
CA SER A 30 10.50 1.70 29.41
C SER A 30 9.11 1.33 28.92
N SER A 31 8.91 1.36 27.62
CA SER A 31 7.64 1.07 26.92
C SER A 31 7.06 -0.33 27.17
N GLN A 32 7.68 -1.13 28.07
CA GLN A 32 7.29 -2.51 28.35
C GLN A 32 6.00 -2.70 29.18
N ASP A 33 5.46 -1.65 29.80
CA ASP A 33 4.27 -1.76 30.63
C ASP A 33 2.94 -1.53 29.89
N PHE A 34 2.95 -1.29 28.59
CA PHE A 34 1.76 -1.26 27.77
C PHE A 34 1.54 -2.61 27.08
N LYS A 35 0.73 -3.47 27.69
CA LYS A 35 -0.06 -4.44 26.93
C LYS A 35 -1.12 -3.68 26.12
N THR A 36 -0.70 -3.01 25.08
CA THR A 36 -1.54 -2.86 23.91
C THR A 36 -1.82 -4.27 23.44
N VAL A 37 -3.09 -4.64 23.24
CA VAL A 37 -3.43 -5.80 22.44
C VAL A 37 -2.57 -5.66 21.21
N SER A 38 -1.60 -6.52 21.10
CA SER A 38 -0.41 -6.23 20.33
C SER A 38 -0.78 -6.22 18.87
N LEU A 39 -0.95 -5.01 18.30
CA LEU A 39 -0.78 -4.82 16.87
C LEU A 39 0.56 -5.44 16.40
N GLN A 40 1.55 -5.60 17.28
CA GLN A 40 2.75 -6.39 17.04
C GLN A 40 2.46 -7.87 16.71
N GLU A 41 1.42 -8.48 17.25
CA GLU A 41 0.99 -9.83 16.84
C GLU A 41 0.26 -9.82 15.50
N LEU A 42 -0.30 -8.66 15.10
CA LEU A 42 -0.92 -8.46 13.78
C LEU A 42 0.10 -8.04 12.71
N SER A 43 1.27 -7.51 13.09
CA SER A 43 2.28 -7.11 12.12
C SER A 43 3.15 -8.31 11.73
N ASN A 44 2.88 -8.88 10.58
CA ASN A 44 3.78 -9.84 9.91
C ASN A 44 5.05 -9.19 9.38
N PHE A 45 5.51 -8.13 10.04
CA PHE A 45 6.52 -7.24 9.51
C PHE A 45 7.52 -6.85 10.60
N GLN A 46 8.79 -7.06 10.35
CA GLN A 46 9.87 -6.60 11.21
C GLN A 46 10.71 -5.56 10.47
N TYR A 47 10.76 -4.37 11.03
CA TYR A 47 11.55 -3.25 10.53
C TYR A 47 13.00 -3.38 11.02
N ASP A 48 13.99 -3.39 10.12
CA ASP A 48 15.40 -3.26 10.44
C ASP A 48 15.87 -1.84 10.14
N ASP A 49 16.06 -1.03 11.20
CA ASP A 49 16.56 0.34 11.12
C ASP A 49 17.94 0.45 10.42
N ARG A 50 18.77 -0.61 10.46
CA ARG A 50 20.08 -0.60 9.81
C ARG A 50 19.94 -0.74 8.30
N ALA A 51 19.10 -1.64 7.84
CA ALA A 51 18.86 -1.84 6.41
C ALA A 51 18.31 -0.57 5.74
N VAL A 52 17.46 0.20 6.45
CA VAL A 52 16.91 1.47 5.93
C VAL A 52 17.96 2.58 5.89
N ARG A 53 18.89 2.64 6.82
CA ARG A 53 19.99 3.63 6.81
C ARG A 53 20.99 3.41 5.67
N GLU A 54 21.09 2.17 5.20
CA GLU A 54 21.96 1.77 4.08
C GLU A 54 21.25 1.81 2.73
N PHE A 55 20.04 2.40 2.65
CA PHE A 55 19.40 2.59 1.36
C PHE A 55 20.40 3.21 0.39
N PRO A 56 20.75 2.53 -0.71
CA PRO A 56 21.48 3.17 -1.78
C PRO A 56 20.66 4.40 -2.15
N ARG A 57 21.30 5.59 -2.10
CA ARG A 57 20.68 6.85 -2.52
C ARG A 57 19.85 6.54 -3.73
N ILE A 58 18.54 6.79 -3.67
CA ILE A 58 17.63 6.52 -4.78
C ILE A 58 18.26 7.16 -6.00
N GLN A 59 18.94 6.36 -6.81
CA GLN A 59 19.46 6.82 -8.08
C GLN A 59 18.22 7.20 -8.88
N ARG A 60 18.15 8.45 -9.27
CA ARG A 60 17.00 8.96 -10.02
C ARG A 60 16.74 8.02 -11.17
N PHE A 61 15.60 7.37 -11.19
CA PHE A 61 15.17 6.48 -12.28
C PHE A 61 15.25 7.14 -13.66
N ALA A 62 15.29 8.50 -13.71
CA ALA A 62 15.44 9.28 -14.93
C ALA A 62 16.85 9.25 -15.55
N ASP A 63 17.89 8.94 -14.78
CA ASP A 63 19.29 9.11 -15.22
C ASP A 63 20.00 7.80 -15.57
N GLN A 64 19.34 6.64 -15.40
CA GLN A 64 19.91 5.37 -15.87
C GLN A 64 19.13 4.88 -17.09
N PRO A 65 19.83 4.57 -18.21
CA PRO A 65 19.22 3.74 -19.24
C PRO A 65 18.81 2.41 -18.58
N LEU A 66 17.54 2.09 -18.66
CA LEU A 66 16.90 0.90 -18.07
C LEU A 66 17.55 -0.44 -18.49
N GLU A 67 18.53 -0.39 -19.37
CA GLU A 67 19.11 -1.56 -20.05
C GLU A 67 20.45 -2.06 -19.49
N GLN A 68 21.11 -1.36 -18.56
CA GLN A 68 22.51 -1.66 -18.26
C GLN A 68 22.81 -2.64 -17.11
N ASN A 69 21.83 -3.16 -16.36
CA ASN A 69 22.14 -4.07 -15.24
C ASN A 69 21.26 -5.31 -15.10
N ILE A 70 20.61 -5.76 -16.17
CA ILE A 70 19.95 -7.07 -16.13
C ILE A 70 20.86 -8.06 -16.85
N ALA A 71 21.73 -8.71 -16.09
CA ALA A 71 22.40 -9.91 -16.54
C ALA A 71 21.35 -10.88 -17.05
N GLN A 72 21.28 -11.05 -18.40
CA GLN A 72 20.43 -12.00 -19.15
C GLN A 72 19.01 -12.13 -18.59
N ILE A 73 18.08 -11.33 -19.14
CA ILE A 73 16.64 -11.53 -18.89
C ILE A 73 16.33 -12.99 -19.28
N PRO A 74 15.82 -13.83 -18.35
CA PRO A 74 15.46 -15.19 -18.70
C PRO A 74 14.36 -15.19 -19.77
N GLN A 75 14.47 -16.01 -20.78
CA GLN A 75 13.45 -16.14 -21.82
C GLN A 75 12.11 -16.67 -21.28
N ARG A 76 12.11 -17.24 -20.07
CA ARG A 76 10.91 -17.70 -19.35
C ARG A 76 10.93 -17.16 -17.95
N LEU A 77 9.81 -16.59 -17.53
CA LEU A 77 9.59 -16.12 -16.17
C LEU A 77 8.28 -16.68 -15.63
N THR A 78 8.34 -17.16 -14.39
CA THR A 78 7.13 -17.52 -13.66
C THR A 78 6.46 -16.28 -13.10
N LEU A 79 5.16 -16.36 -12.84
CA LEU A 79 4.39 -15.32 -12.18
C LEU A 79 5.03 -14.86 -10.86
N GLN A 80 5.52 -15.82 -10.07
CA GLN A 80 6.20 -15.57 -8.80
C GLN A 80 7.50 -14.76 -8.99
N GLN A 81 8.35 -15.14 -9.92
CA GLN A 81 9.59 -14.41 -10.21
C GLN A 81 9.33 -12.98 -10.66
N ALA A 82 8.31 -12.78 -11.50
CA ALA A 82 7.92 -11.45 -11.95
C ALA A 82 7.47 -10.56 -10.79
N VAL A 83 6.66 -11.09 -9.87
CA VAL A 83 6.24 -10.38 -8.65
C VAL A 83 7.46 -9.99 -7.80
N HIS A 84 8.38 -10.92 -7.55
CA HIS A 84 9.61 -10.63 -6.80
C HIS A 84 10.44 -9.50 -7.42
N ILE A 85 10.65 -9.54 -8.75
CA ILE A 85 11.40 -8.50 -9.46
C ILE A 85 10.71 -7.14 -9.35
N ALA A 86 9.38 -7.09 -9.53
CA ALA A 86 8.62 -5.86 -9.40
C ALA A 86 8.74 -5.27 -8.00
N LEU A 87 8.52 -6.07 -6.96
CA LEU A 87 8.56 -5.61 -5.57
C LEU A 87 9.93 -5.08 -5.15
N GLN A 88 11.02 -5.64 -5.67
CA GLN A 88 12.36 -5.17 -5.37
C GLN A 88 12.71 -3.82 -6.02
N ARG A 89 11.94 -3.38 -7.02
CA ARG A 89 12.27 -2.19 -7.82
C ARG A 89 11.20 -1.10 -7.82
N HIS A 90 9.97 -1.43 -7.43
CA HIS A 90 8.84 -0.52 -7.62
C HIS A 90 8.95 0.71 -6.70
N PRO A 91 8.82 1.94 -7.24
CA PRO A 91 8.99 3.17 -6.46
C PRO A 91 7.95 3.35 -5.34
N GLU A 92 6.73 2.82 -5.49
CA GLU A 92 5.68 2.89 -4.45
C GLU A 92 6.09 2.13 -3.19
N ILE A 93 6.81 1.00 -3.33
CA ILE A 93 7.37 0.28 -2.19
C ILE A 93 8.47 1.12 -1.51
N SER A 94 9.38 1.73 -2.32
CA SER A 94 10.41 2.64 -1.78
C SER A 94 9.81 3.81 -1.03
N GLN A 95 8.70 4.37 -1.54
CA GLN A 95 7.96 5.45 -0.89
C GLN A 95 7.39 5.00 0.46
N ALA A 96 6.71 3.85 0.51
CA ALA A 96 6.11 3.33 1.73
C ALA A 96 7.19 3.00 2.79
N VAL A 97 8.29 2.38 2.39
CA VAL A 97 9.42 2.10 3.29
C VAL A 97 10.08 3.39 3.79
N SER A 98 10.19 4.41 2.95
CA SER A 98 10.73 5.71 3.37
C SER A 98 9.79 6.44 4.35
N ALA A 99 8.47 6.31 4.17
CA ALA A 99 7.47 6.82 5.10
C ALA A 99 7.58 6.12 6.46
N LEU A 100 7.72 4.80 6.45
CA LEU A 100 7.96 3.98 7.64
C LEU A 100 9.22 4.43 8.41
N ALA A 101 10.33 4.65 7.69
CA ALA A 101 11.56 5.17 8.29
C ALA A 101 11.39 6.57 8.89
N GLY A 102 10.67 7.44 8.18
CA GLY A 102 10.30 8.76 8.68
C GLY A 102 9.46 8.71 9.96
N GLN A 103 8.50 7.80 10.02
CA GLN A 103 7.66 7.59 11.19
C GLN A 103 8.46 7.04 12.40
N ASN A 104 9.43 6.15 12.16
CA ASN A 104 10.33 5.71 13.22
C ASN A 104 11.14 6.89 13.81
N ALA A 105 11.64 7.80 12.98
CA ALA A 105 12.32 9.01 13.44
C ALA A 105 11.34 9.96 14.21
N ALA A 106 10.06 9.99 13.86
CA ALA A 106 9.05 10.78 14.57
C ALA A 106 8.83 10.29 16.01
N ILE A 107 9.00 8.98 16.27
CA ILE A 107 9.00 8.44 17.63
C ILE A 107 10.15 9.02 18.46
N ASP A 108 11.35 9.13 17.87
CA ASP A 108 12.49 9.71 18.56
C ASP A 108 12.29 11.19 18.83
N VAL A 109 11.65 11.93 17.91
CA VAL A 109 11.22 13.33 18.13
C VAL A 109 10.23 13.41 19.29
N ALA A 110 9.25 12.51 19.36
CA ALA A 110 8.31 12.50 20.47
C ALA A 110 9.00 12.17 21.81
N ARG A 111 9.94 11.24 21.81
CA ARG A 111 10.75 10.87 22.99
C ARG A 111 11.70 11.99 23.42
N ALA A 112 12.16 12.85 22.50
CA ALA A 112 13.04 13.96 22.81
C ALA A 112 12.43 14.94 23.83
N ALA A 113 11.10 14.99 23.96
CA ALA A 113 10.41 15.79 24.97
C ALA A 113 10.69 15.35 26.43
N TYR A 114 11.23 14.13 26.65
CA TYR A 114 11.68 13.69 27.97
C TYR A 114 13.05 14.25 28.37
N TYR A 115 13.83 14.74 27.43
CA TYR A 115 15.19 15.24 27.66
C TYR A 115 15.22 16.75 27.80
N PRO A 116 16.28 17.33 28.40
CA PRO A 116 16.44 18.76 28.51
C PRO A 116 16.44 19.44 27.15
N GLN A 117 15.62 20.47 27.02
CA GLN A 117 15.59 21.33 25.83
C GLN A 117 16.48 22.55 26.09
N LEU A 118 17.53 22.71 25.28
CA LEU A 118 18.46 23.83 25.37
C LEU A 118 18.18 24.80 24.24
N SER A 119 18.07 26.09 24.58
CA SER A 119 17.92 27.17 23.60
C SER A 119 18.85 28.32 23.96
N GLY A 120 19.50 28.89 22.95
CA GLY A 120 20.36 30.05 23.07
C GLY A 120 19.96 31.15 22.12
N GLY A 121 20.11 32.40 22.52
CA GLY A 121 19.76 33.57 21.70
C GLY A 121 20.60 34.77 22.02
N LEU A 122 20.79 35.61 21.01
CA LEU A 122 21.32 36.95 21.14
C LEU A 122 20.17 37.92 20.87
N SER A 123 19.95 38.88 21.76
CA SER A 123 18.96 39.91 21.57
C SER A 123 19.59 41.29 21.72
N THR A 124 19.18 42.21 20.87
CA THR A 124 19.51 43.61 20.98
C THR A 124 18.23 44.39 21.21
N ALA A 125 18.20 45.26 22.20
CA ALA A 125 17.09 46.18 22.43
C ALA A 125 17.63 47.59 22.45
N ASP A 126 17.01 48.47 21.68
CA ASP A 126 17.21 49.91 21.75
C ASP A 126 16.05 50.49 22.56
N LEU A 127 16.38 51.19 23.62
CA LEU A 127 15.38 51.80 24.47
C LEU A 127 15.27 53.28 24.12
N THR A 128 14.10 53.72 23.76
CA THR A 128 13.74 55.13 23.51
C THR A 128 13.96 56.06 24.75
N SER A 129 14.39 55.49 25.87
CA SER A 129 14.67 56.20 27.14
C SER A 129 16.09 56.82 27.22
N GLY A 130 16.88 56.84 26.13
CA GLY A 130 18.21 57.43 26.11
C GLY A 130 19.31 56.56 26.72
N GLU A 131 19.02 55.39 27.21
CA GLU A 131 20.04 54.41 27.63
C GLU A 131 20.67 53.74 26.39
N ARG A 132 22.00 53.46 26.46
CA ARG A 132 22.74 52.77 25.39
C ARG A 132 22.08 51.46 25.05
N GLY A 133 22.03 51.11 23.75
CA GLY A 133 21.53 49.85 23.24
C GLY A 133 22.02 48.63 24.04
N ARG A 134 21.09 47.70 24.28
CA ARG A 134 21.34 46.54 25.13
C ARG A 134 21.59 45.29 24.27
N GLN A 135 22.73 44.66 24.47
CA GLN A 135 23.04 43.36 23.85
C GLN A 135 23.02 42.30 24.95
N LEU A 136 22.15 41.31 24.78
CA LEU A 136 21.94 40.26 25.78
C LEU A 136 22.13 38.88 25.14
N MET A 137 22.98 38.07 25.73
CA MET A 137 23.14 36.69 25.41
C MET A 137 22.38 35.84 26.43
N ASN A 138 21.46 35.00 25.95
CA ASN A 138 20.65 34.15 26.80
C ASN A 138 20.88 32.68 26.46
N LEU A 139 21.01 31.82 27.46
CA LEU A 139 20.97 30.40 27.37
C LEU A 139 19.89 29.87 28.32
N ASN A 140 18.92 29.14 27.78
CA ASN A 140 17.84 28.57 28.56
C ASN A 140 17.86 27.06 28.45
N ALA A 141 17.61 26.41 29.58
CA ALA A 141 17.42 24.96 29.67
C ALA A 141 16.04 24.71 30.27
N THR A 142 15.25 23.87 29.60
CA THR A 142 13.93 23.45 30.12
C THR A 142 13.88 21.93 30.18
N GLN A 143 13.63 21.40 31.39
CA GLN A 143 13.46 19.99 31.65
C GLN A 143 12.04 19.70 32.09
N LEU A 144 11.36 18.82 31.39
CA LEU A 144 10.08 18.26 31.82
C LEU A 144 10.30 17.41 33.06
N LEU A 145 9.57 17.69 34.14
CA LEU A 145 9.57 16.91 35.38
C LEU A 145 8.32 16.01 35.45
N TYR A 146 7.15 16.60 35.15
CA TYR A 146 5.90 15.87 35.22
C TYR A 146 4.81 16.48 34.32
N ASP A 147 4.08 15.65 33.57
CA ASP A 147 3.08 16.09 32.61
C ASP A 147 1.78 15.28 32.62
N PHE A 148 1.58 14.44 33.65
CA PHE A 148 0.43 13.52 33.75
C PHE A 148 0.34 12.50 32.59
N GLY A 149 1.45 12.24 31.89
CA GLY A 149 1.54 11.27 30.81
C GLY A 149 1.22 11.82 29.41
N LYS A 150 1.26 13.13 29.20
CA LYS A 150 1.07 13.77 27.88
C LYS A 150 2.14 13.28 26.90
N VAL A 151 3.43 13.38 27.27
CA VAL A 151 4.53 12.92 26.42
C VAL A 151 4.46 11.41 26.19
N LYS A 152 4.15 10.61 27.23
CA LYS A 152 3.96 9.17 27.08
C LYS A 152 2.87 8.86 26.06
N THR A 153 1.72 9.52 26.15
CA THR A 153 0.61 9.31 25.23
C THR A 153 0.99 9.76 23.81
N ASN A 154 1.76 10.85 23.66
CA ASN A 154 2.28 11.28 22.37
C ASN A 154 3.21 10.24 21.74
N VAL A 155 4.17 9.70 22.50
CA VAL A 155 5.06 8.63 22.05
C VAL A 155 4.24 7.40 21.62
N SER A 156 3.27 6.96 22.43
CA SER A 156 2.39 5.85 22.07
C SER A 156 1.57 6.13 20.81
N THR A 157 1.17 7.38 20.56
CA THR A 157 0.50 7.75 19.32
C THR A 157 1.41 7.58 18.11
N GLU A 158 2.68 8.00 18.21
CA GLU A 158 3.64 7.83 17.12
C GLU A 158 4.03 6.35 16.93
N GLU A 159 4.09 5.56 18.02
CA GLU A 159 4.27 4.10 17.94
C GLU A 159 3.08 3.40 17.25
N ALA A 160 1.84 3.82 17.54
CA ALA A 160 0.66 3.32 16.84
C ALA A 160 0.64 3.71 15.35
N ARG A 161 1.14 4.90 14.99
CA ARG A 161 1.33 5.31 13.59
C ARG A 161 2.38 4.43 12.90
N LEU A 162 3.47 4.08 13.58
CA LEU A 162 4.47 3.19 13.01
C LEU A 162 3.84 1.84 12.61
N LEU A 163 2.95 1.29 13.43
CA LEU A 163 2.23 0.06 13.09
C LEU A 163 1.30 0.25 11.88
N SER A 164 0.66 1.42 11.75
CA SER A 164 -0.14 1.76 10.56
C SER A 164 0.73 1.80 9.30
N GLU A 165 1.89 2.46 9.35
CA GLU A 165 2.84 2.53 8.22
C GLU A 165 3.41 1.15 7.86
N GLN A 166 3.70 0.29 8.86
CA GLN A 166 4.10 -1.10 8.62
C GLN A 166 3.04 -1.87 7.85
N ALA A 167 1.80 -1.76 8.27
CA ALA A 167 0.68 -2.41 7.59
C ALA A 167 0.46 -1.83 6.17
N ASP A 168 0.69 -0.52 5.98
CA ASP A 168 0.57 0.12 4.67
C ASP A 168 1.63 -0.41 3.68
N VAL A 169 2.87 -0.65 4.13
CA VAL A 169 3.87 -1.33 3.28
C VAL A 169 3.36 -2.68 2.77
N LEU A 170 2.68 -3.46 3.63
CA LEU A 170 2.08 -4.74 3.20
C LEU A 170 0.93 -4.54 2.21
N VAL A 171 0.13 -3.49 2.36
CA VAL A 171 -0.90 -3.11 1.39
C VAL A 171 -0.27 -2.82 0.03
N GLN A 172 0.80 -2.01 -0.01
CA GLN A 172 1.48 -1.69 -1.26
C GLN A 172 2.09 -2.94 -1.92
N ILE A 173 2.68 -3.85 -1.13
CA ILE A 173 3.19 -5.14 -1.63
C ILE A 173 2.06 -5.95 -2.29
N ASP A 174 0.91 -6.09 -1.63
CA ASP A 174 -0.23 -6.84 -2.15
C ASP A 174 -0.80 -6.19 -3.41
N ASP A 175 -0.92 -4.87 -3.45
CA ASP A 175 -1.46 -4.13 -4.60
C ASP A 175 -0.52 -4.22 -5.83
N ILE A 176 0.79 -4.10 -5.66
CA ILE A 176 1.76 -4.28 -6.76
C ILE A 176 1.79 -5.72 -7.25
N ALA A 177 1.75 -6.69 -6.35
CA ALA A 177 1.70 -8.11 -6.72
C ALA A 177 0.43 -8.45 -7.52
N GLU A 178 -0.73 -7.90 -7.13
CA GLU A 178 -1.99 -8.04 -7.90
C GLU A 178 -1.86 -7.41 -9.29
N GLN A 179 -1.31 -6.19 -9.40
CA GLN A 179 -1.13 -5.50 -10.68
C GLN A 179 -0.23 -6.27 -11.65
N VAL A 180 0.89 -6.82 -11.15
CA VAL A 180 1.80 -7.66 -11.96
C VAL A 180 1.09 -8.92 -12.43
N ALA A 181 0.42 -9.63 -11.52
CA ALA A 181 -0.25 -10.88 -11.84
C ALA A 181 -1.40 -10.68 -12.85
N VAL A 182 -2.24 -9.65 -12.66
CA VAL A 182 -3.31 -9.30 -13.60
C VAL A 182 -2.74 -8.90 -14.97
N SER A 183 -1.61 -8.19 -15.00
CA SER A 183 -0.97 -7.80 -16.27
C SER A 183 -0.47 -9.04 -17.03
N ILE A 184 0.17 -10.00 -16.35
CA ILE A 184 0.62 -11.26 -16.96
C ILE A 184 -0.56 -12.09 -17.47
N VAL A 185 -1.62 -12.22 -16.69
CA VAL A 185 -2.86 -12.92 -17.12
C VAL A 185 -3.43 -12.29 -18.39
N ASN A 186 -3.47 -10.96 -18.47
CA ASN A 186 -3.98 -10.27 -19.65
C ASN A 186 -3.04 -10.38 -20.86
N ILE A 187 -1.71 -10.40 -20.69
CA ILE A 187 -0.77 -10.69 -21.77
C ILE A 187 -1.07 -12.08 -22.36
N LYS A 188 -1.23 -13.10 -21.53
CA LYS A 188 -1.59 -14.45 -21.99
C LYS A 188 -2.94 -14.48 -22.67
N ARG A 189 -3.94 -13.75 -22.16
CA ARG A 189 -5.25 -13.57 -22.80
C ARG A 189 -5.09 -13.06 -24.22
N TYR A 190 -4.41 -11.94 -24.38
CA TYR A 190 -4.31 -11.30 -25.69
C TYR A 190 -3.38 -12.04 -26.66
N GLN A 191 -2.39 -12.79 -26.15
CA GLN A 191 -1.64 -13.73 -26.99
C GLN A 191 -2.55 -14.82 -27.57
N ALA A 192 -3.44 -15.40 -26.76
CA ALA A 192 -4.42 -16.39 -27.22
C ALA A 192 -5.44 -15.76 -28.21
N LEU A 193 -5.93 -14.55 -27.92
CA LEU A 193 -6.87 -13.84 -28.80
C LEU A 193 -6.25 -13.43 -30.14
N VAL A 194 -4.98 -13.00 -30.15
CA VAL A 194 -4.22 -12.74 -31.38
C VAL A 194 -4.11 -14.00 -32.21
N TYR A 195 -3.81 -15.15 -31.58
CA TYR A 195 -3.77 -16.43 -32.28
C TYR A 195 -5.14 -16.80 -32.90
N VAL A 196 -6.24 -16.64 -32.17
CA VAL A 196 -7.59 -16.86 -32.67
C VAL A 196 -7.93 -15.90 -33.84
N ALA A 197 -7.58 -14.63 -33.74
CA ALA A 197 -7.81 -13.63 -34.78
C ALA A 197 -6.96 -13.90 -36.06
N GLN A 198 -5.73 -14.36 -35.90
CA GLN A 198 -4.90 -14.81 -37.05
C GLN A 198 -5.54 -15.98 -37.76
N ARG A 199 -6.02 -17.00 -37.04
CA ARG A 199 -6.74 -18.12 -37.62
C ARG A 199 -8.01 -17.68 -38.31
N GLN A 200 -8.75 -16.72 -37.76
CA GLN A 200 -9.92 -16.12 -38.38
C GLN A 200 -9.58 -15.47 -39.74
N LYS A 201 -8.55 -14.61 -39.76
CA LYS A 201 -8.09 -13.96 -41.00
C LYS A 201 -7.74 -15.00 -42.07
N VAL A 202 -6.99 -16.04 -41.72
CA VAL A 202 -6.61 -17.12 -42.66
C VAL A 202 -7.83 -17.88 -43.14
N GLY A 203 -8.78 -18.23 -42.27
CA GLY A 203 -9.99 -18.97 -42.62
C GLY A 203 -10.91 -18.17 -43.58
N ILE A 204 -11.13 -16.89 -43.29
CA ILE A 204 -11.94 -15.98 -44.12
C ILE A 204 -11.25 -15.72 -45.47
N ALA A 205 -9.93 -15.47 -45.49
CA ALA A 205 -9.16 -15.27 -46.74
C ALA A 205 -9.26 -16.47 -47.68
N ARG A 206 -9.22 -17.70 -47.15
CA ARG A 206 -9.42 -18.91 -47.94
C ARG A 206 -10.81 -19.00 -48.57
N ILE A 207 -11.86 -18.59 -47.85
CA ILE A 207 -13.24 -18.54 -48.39
C ILE A 207 -13.33 -17.46 -49.48
N ALA A 208 -12.69 -16.30 -49.29
CA ALA A 208 -12.66 -15.22 -50.29
C ALA A 208 -11.96 -15.66 -51.58
N GLU A 209 -10.84 -16.42 -51.49
CA GLU A 209 -10.16 -17.00 -52.66
C GLU A 209 -11.07 -17.97 -53.41
N ILE A 210 -11.77 -18.86 -52.71
CA ILE A 210 -12.73 -19.79 -53.33
C ILE A 210 -13.89 -18.99 -54.01
N ALA A 211 -14.42 -17.94 -53.37
CA ALA A 211 -15.46 -17.14 -53.94
C ALA A 211 -14.99 -16.44 -55.24
N GLN A 212 -13.77 -15.95 -55.25
CA GLN A 212 -13.18 -15.31 -56.44
C GLN A 212 -13.01 -16.27 -57.58
N LEU A 213 -12.49 -17.50 -57.35
CA LEU A 213 -12.34 -18.54 -58.35
C LEU A 213 -13.69 -18.96 -58.95
N ARG A 214 -14.73 -19.12 -58.13
CA ARG A 214 -16.07 -19.46 -58.58
C ARG A 214 -16.73 -18.33 -59.42
N ALA A 215 -16.54 -17.07 -59.07
CA ALA A 215 -17.01 -15.94 -59.82
C ALA A 215 -16.33 -15.84 -61.20
N GLN A 216 -15.00 -16.05 -61.24
CA GLN A 216 -14.22 -16.12 -62.49
C GLN A 216 -14.67 -17.26 -63.41
N ALA A 217 -15.03 -18.40 -62.83
CA ALA A 217 -15.59 -19.53 -63.58
C ALA A 217 -17.07 -19.37 -63.99
N GLY A 218 -17.71 -18.24 -63.65
CA GLY A 218 -19.11 -17.99 -63.94
C GLY A 218 -20.11 -18.82 -63.10
N ILE A 219 -19.65 -19.46 -62.02
CA ILE A 219 -20.45 -20.33 -61.14
C ILE A 219 -21.18 -19.52 -60.05
N SER A 220 -20.69 -18.37 -59.72
CA SER A 220 -21.28 -17.46 -58.68
C SER A 220 -21.28 -16.00 -59.13
N SER A 221 -21.98 -15.18 -58.38
CA SER A 221 -22.08 -13.72 -58.62
C SER A 221 -20.76 -13.00 -58.44
N GLN A 222 -20.49 -11.96 -59.24
CA GLN A 222 -19.35 -11.04 -59.04
C GLN A 222 -19.46 -10.22 -57.73
N ALA A 223 -20.62 -10.21 -57.07
CA ALA A 223 -20.79 -9.60 -55.74
C ALA A 223 -20.18 -10.45 -54.62
N ASP A 224 -20.06 -11.78 -54.79
CA ASP A 224 -19.56 -12.71 -53.79
C ASP A 224 -18.11 -12.42 -53.36
N PRO A 225 -17.16 -12.22 -54.31
CA PRO A 225 -15.77 -11.83 -53.97
C PRO A 225 -15.70 -10.48 -53.25
N VAL A 226 -16.46 -9.48 -53.66
CA VAL A 226 -16.45 -8.16 -53.05
C VAL A 226 -16.95 -8.24 -51.60
N GLN A 227 -18.00 -9.02 -51.38
CA GLN A 227 -18.49 -9.24 -50.01
C GLN A 227 -17.51 -10.03 -49.15
N ALA A 228 -16.89 -11.10 -49.70
CA ALA A 228 -15.88 -11.85 -48.99
C ALA A 228 -14.64 -11.01 -48.62
N GLN A 229 -14.25 -10.08 -49.50
CA GLN A 229 -13.18 -9.11 -49.23
C GLN A 229 -13.49 -8.20 -48.02
N SER A 230 -14.71 -7.74 -47.89
CA SER A 230 -15.15 -6.95 -46.73
C SER A 230 -14.99 -7.73 -45.41
N TYR A 231 -15.27 -9.06 -45.43
CA TYR A 231 -15.01 -9.92 -44.24
C TYR A 231 -13.53 -10.08 -43.93
N VAL A 232 -12.66 -10.16 -44.95
CA VAL A 232 -11.18 -10.19 -44.77
C VAL A 232 -10.72 -8.92 -44.07
N GLU A 233 -11.15 -7.76 -44.55
CA GLU A 233 -10.81 -6.46 -43.97
C GLU A 233 -11.31 -6.32 -42.52
N ALA A 234 -12.51 -6.82 -42.21
CA ALA A 234 -13.04 -6.87 -40.86
C ALA A 234 -12.21 -7.79 -39.95
N ALA A 235 -11.77 -8.97 -40.44
CA ALA A 235 -10.92 -9.87 -39.69
C ALA A 235 -9.51 -9.28 -39.46
N GLU A 236 -8.97 -8.54 -40.42
CA GLU A 236 -7.70 -7.83 -40.28
C GLU A 236 -7.78 -6.71 -39.23
N SER A 237 -8.85 -5.93 -39.27
CA SER A 237 -9.13 -4.90 -38.26
C SER A 237 -9.23 -5.52 -36.86
N ASN A 238 -9.93 -6.66 -36.69
CA ASN A 238 -10.01 -7.37 -35.41
C ASN A 238 -8.62 -7.84 -34.94
N LEU A 239 -7.78 -8.36 -35.81
CA LEU A 239 -6.42 -8.78 -35.48
C LEU A 239 -5.60 -7.60 -34.93
N ILE A 240 -5.65 -6.42 -35.59
CA ILE A 240 -4.96 -5.22 -35.14
C ILE A 240 -5.47 -4.79 -33.75
N VAL A 241 -6.77 -4.87 -33.48
CA VAL A 241 -7.33 -4.56 -32.15
C VAL A 241 -6.72 -5.48 -31.09
N GLN A 242 -6.65 -6.79 -31.32
CA GLN A 242 -6.07 -7.73 -30.35
C GLN A 242 -4.56 -7.50 -30.15
N GLN A 243 -3.82 -7.19 -31.20
CA GLN A 243 -2.38 -6.85 -31.11
C GLN A 243 -2.16 -5.57 -30.33
N THR A 244 -3.01 -4.55 -30.53
CA THR A 244 -2.95 -3.30 -29.78
C THR A 244 -3.17 -3.54 -28.28
N GLN A 245 -4.16 -4.36 -27.92
CA GLN A 245 -4.41 -4.69 -26.52
C GLN A 245 -3.23 -5.47 -25.88
N LEU A 246 -2.63 -6.40 -26.63
CA LEU A 246 -1.42 -7.09 -26.20
C LEU A 246 -0.31 -6.09 -25.87
N SER A 247 -0.02 -5.17 -26.79
CA SER A 247 1.02 -4.15 -26.61
C SER A 247 0.75 -3.24 -25.40
N ILE A 248 -0.52 -2.89 -25.14
CA ILE A 248 -0.90 -2.10 -23.96
C ILE A 248 -0.52 -2.82 -22.66
N TYR A 249 -0.84 -4.12 -22.54
CA TYR A 249 -0.50 -4.88 -21.33
C TYR A 249 0.99 -5.21 -21.21
N GLN A 250 1.68 -5.41 -22.32
CA GLN A 250 3.14 -5.50 -22.34
C GLN A 250 3.77 -4.20 -21.84
N GLN A 251 3.29 -3.04 -22.28
CA GLN A 251 3.78 -1.76 -21.80
C GLN A 251 3.48 -1.53 -20.31
N LYS A 252 2.29 -1.92 -19.82
CA LYS A 252 1.98 -1.88 -18.38
C LYS A 252 2.95 -2.72 -17.56
N LEU A 253 3.17 -3.97 -18.00
CA LEU A 253 4.09 -4.87 -17.31
C LEU A 253 5.54 -4.38 -17.38
N ARG A 254 5.96 -3.81 -18.52
CA ARG A 254 7.27 -3.15 -18.67
C ARG A 254 7.45 -2.04 -17.63
N THR A 255 6.43 -1.22 -17.39
CA THR A 255 6.48 -0.17 -16.36
C THR A 255 6.66 -0.77 -14.96
N LEU A 256 5.95 -1.86 -14.64
CA LEU A 256 6.05 -2.53 -13.34
C LEU A 256 7.40 -3.23 -13.13
N LEU A 257 7.94 -3.89 -14.16
CA LEU A 257 9.18 -4.65 -14.08
C LEU A 257 10.44 -3.81 -14.39
N GLY A 258 10.30 -2.72 -15.16
CA GLY A 258 11.39 -1.83 -15.55
C GLY A 258 12.28 -2.36 -16.67
N PHE A 259 11.84 -3.36 -17.45
CA PHE A 259 12.54 -3.88 -18.63
C PHE A 259 11.56 -4.35 -19.72
N ALA A 260 12.07 -4.56 -20.94
CA ALA A 260 11.26 -5.05 -22.06
C ALA A 260 10.76 -6.48 -21.80
N VAL A 261 9.48 -6.73 -22.11
CA VAL A 261 8.78 -7.99 -21.79
C VAL A 261 8.26 -8.73 -23.04
N ASP A 262 8.55 -8.21 -24.23
CA ASP A 262 7.91 -8.61 -25.48
C ASP A 262 8.23 -10.06 -25.85
N ASP A 263 9.47 -10.51 -25.60
CA ASP A 263 9.97 -11.85 -25.97
C ASP A 263 9.91 -12.87 -24.81
N ILE A 264 9.31 -12.50 -23.68
CA ILE A 264 9.29 -13.34 -22.49
C ILE A 264 8.10 -14.30 -22.54
N GLN A 265 8.37 -15.58 -22.32
CA GLN A 265 7.33 -16.59 -22.11
C GLN A 265 6.91 -16.59 -20.63
N TRP A 266 5.63 -16.29 -20.41
CA TRP A 266 5.03 -16.24 -19.07
C TRP A 266 4.45 -17.60 -18.72
N ASP A 267 4.78 -18.11 -17.53
CA ASP A 267 4.20 -19.33 -16.98
C ASP A 267 3.24 -18.95 -15.83
N ILE A 268 1.97 -19.37 -16.00
CA ILE A 268 0.93 -19.24 -14.98
C ILE A 268 0.72 -20.63 -14.39
N PRO A 269 0.99 -20.83 -13.08
CA PRO A 269 0.87 -22.13 -12.47
C PRO A 269 -0.57 -22.66 -12.54
N GLU A 270 -0.77 -23.91 -12.98
CA GLU A 270 -2.11 -24.52 -13.07
C GLU A 270 -2.76 -24.70 -11.69
N HIS A 271 -1.96 -24.84 -10.62
CA HIS A 271 -2.48 -24.99 -9.26
C HIS A 271 -3.19 -23.73 -8.72
N LEU A 272 -2.97 -22.55 -9.35
CA LEU A 272 -3.75 -21.33 -9.04
C LEU A 272 -5.27 -21.57 -9.06
N MET A 273 -5.73 -22.48 -9.93
CA MET A 273 -7.16 -22.80 -10.04
C MET A 273 -7.67 -23.71 -8.92
N SER A 274 -6.81 -24.58 -8.37
CA SER A 274 -7.18 -25.50 -7.30
C SER A 274 -7.19 -24.82 -5.92
N ASP A 275 -6.38 -23.79 -5.74
CA ASP A 275 -6.27 -23.06 -4.47
C ASP A 275 -7.56 -22.33 -4.10
N LEU A 276 -8.38 -21.98 -5.09
CA LEU A 276 -9.68 -21.36 -4.86
C LEU A 276 -10.71 -22.33 -4.25
N GLU A 277 -10.60 -23.63 -4.55
CA GLU A 277 -11.51 -24.68 -4.02
C GLU A 277 -11.13 -25.11 -2.60
N GLN A 278 -9.84 -25.05 -2.26
CA GLN A 278 -9.32 -25.41 -0.93
C GLN A 278 -9.37 -24.27 0.08
N THR A 279 -9.69 -23.05 -0.35
CA THR A 279 -9.61 -21.84 0.48
C THR A 279 -10.95 -21.55 1.16
N SER A 280 -11.31 -22.35 2.16
CA SER A 280 -12.57 -22.21 2.87
C SER A 280 -12.56 -21.23 4.06
N SER A 281 -11.40 -20.84 4.57
CA SER A 281 -11.33 -19.88 5.70
C SER A 281 -10.13 -18.94 5.54
N PHE A 282 -10.40 -17.65 5.57
CA PHE A 282 -9.39 -16.61 5.76
C PHE A 282 -9.80 -15.78 6.98
N ASN A 283 -8.82 -15.32 7.75
CA ASN A 283 -9.07 -14.43 8.85
C ASN A 283 -8.99 -13.00 8.35
N ILE A 284 -10.10 -12.29 8.38
CA ILE A 284 -10.17 -10.91 7.87
C ILE A 284 -9.26 -9.94 8.67
N ASN A 285 -8.98 -10.27 9.95
CA ASN A 285 -8.11 -9.45 10.79
C ASN A 285 -6.63 -9.52 10.36
N ASP A 286 -6.24 -10.56 9.60
CA ASP A 286 -4.86 -10.71 9.09
C ASP A 286 -4.62 -9.94 7.78
N LEU A 287 -5.67 -9.28 7.26
CA LEU A 287 -5.55 -8.46 6.07
C LEU A 287 -4.82 -7.15 6.37
N PRO A 288 -3.81 -6.76 5.57
CA PRO A 288 -3.08 -5.51 5.81
C PRO A 288 -3.98 -4.28 5.91
N ARG A 289 -5.01 -4.18 5.07
CA ARG A 289 -5.99 -3.06 5.11
C ARG A 289 -6.79 -3.03 6.42
N MET A 290 -7.09 -4.20 7.01
CA MET A 290 -7.73 -4.26 8.34
C MET A 290 -6.76 -3.88 9.44
N MET A 291 -5.48 -4.27 9.34
CA MET A 291 -4.44 -3.86 10.28
C MET A 291 -4.26 -2.34 10.30
N VAL A 292 -4.22 -1.68 9.12
CA VAL A 292 -4.21 -0.21 9.02
C VAL A 292 -5.40 0.39 9.75
N ALA A 293 -6.62 -0.11 9.50
CA ALA A 293 -7.83 0.42 10.11
C ALA A 293 -7.85 0.24 11.63
N HIS A 294 -7.36 -0.89 12.16
CA HIS A 294 -7.23 -1.12 13.59
C HIS A 294 -6.19 -0.20 14.23
N ALA A 295 -5.05 0.02 13.55
CA ALA A 295 -4.04 1.00 14.00
C ALA A 295 -4.63 2.43 14.04
N ASP A 296 -5.42 2.82 13.05
CA ASP A 296 -6.09 4.12 13.02
C ASP A 296 -7.08 4.31 14.18
N VAL A 297 -7.79 3.26 14.61
CA VAL A 297 -8.63 3.29 15.81
C VAL A 297 -7.79 3.55 17.06
N GLU A 298 -6.65 2.86 17.21
CA GLU A 298 -5.77 3.05 18.37
C GLU A 298 -5.14 4.47 18.37
N ILE A 299 -4.74 4.98 17.20
CA ILE A 299 -4.29 6.36 17.04
C ILE A 299 -5.38 7.35 17.49
N ALA A 300 -6.61 7.16 17.03
CA ALA A 300 -7.74 8.05 17.38
C ALA A 300 -8.03 8.02 18.89
N LYS A 301 -8.01 6.83 19.51
CA LYS A 301 -8.18 6.62 20.95
C LYS A 301 -7.08 7.31 21.77
N LEU A 302 -5.81 7.19 21.34
CA LEU A 302 -4.68 7.86 21.98
C LEU A 302 -4.78 9.37 21.83
N ARG A 303 -5.24 9.89 20.70
CA ARG A 303 -5.53 11.33 20.51
C ARG A 303 -6.65 11.82 21.42
N THR A 304 -7.72 11.04 21.60
CA THR A 304 -8.78 11.34 22.56
C THR A 304 -8.20 11.46 23.97
N LYS A 305 -7.36 10.50 24.38
CA LYS A 305 -6.66 10.53 25.66
C LYS A 305 -5.71 11.72 25.79
N GLN A 306 -4.94 12.02 24.75
CA GLN A 306 -4.03 13.18 24.73
C GLN A 306 -4.80 14.50 24.93
N THR A 307 -5.95 14.64 24.27
CA THR A 307 -6.83 15.80 24.42
C THR A 307 -7.43 15.89 25.84
N GLN A 308 -7.78 14.74 26.45
CA GLN A 308 -8.22 14.72 27.86
C GLN A 308 -7.10 15.13 28.81
N LEU A 309 -5.86 14.70 28.57
CA LEU A 309 -4.68 15.03 29.37
C LEU A 309 -4.28 16.51 29.26
N SER A 310 -4.71 17.25 28.23
CA SER A 310 -4.43 18.67 28.08
C SER A 310 -5.02 19.54 29.23
N ARG A 311 -5.99 19.00 29.98
CA ARG A 311 -6.57 19.64 31.18
C ARG A 311 -5.60 19.71 32.36
N TYR A 312 -4.63 18.82 32.42
CA TYR A 312 -3.70 18.72 33.54
C TYR A 312 -2.52 19.67 33.38
N PRO A 313 -1.92 20.15 34.45
CA PRO A 313 -0.73 20.99 34.39
C PRO A 313 0.48 20.26 33.82
N THR A 314 1.46 21.01 33.36
CA THR A 314 2.79 20.52 33.02
C THR A 314 3.79 21.19 33.96
N VAL A 315 4.62 20.39 34.62
CA VAL A 315 5.62 20.86 35.58
C VAL A 315 6.99 20.74 34.93
N ASN A 316 7.66 21.87 34.80
CA ASN A 316 8.99 21.99 34.20
C ASN A 316 9.98 22.58 35.20
N MET A 317 11.22 22.18 35.13
CA MET A 317 12.35 22.90 35.70
C MET A 317 12.99 23.73 34.59
N LYS A 318 13.12 25.03 34.86
CA LYS A 318 13.76 25.98 33.94
C LYS A 318 15.04 26.53 34.57
N GLY A 319 16.15 26.45 33.84
CA GLY A 319 17.40 27.12 34.12
C GLY A 319 17.63 28.22 33.09
N SER A 320 18.02 29.37 33.50
CA SER A 320 18.41 30.45 32.58
C SER A 320 19.73 31.09 32.98
N LEU A 321 20.57 31.31 31.98
CA LEU A 321 21.78 32.09 32.06
C LEU A 321 21.63 33.29 31.13
N SER A 322 21.92 34.48 31.63
CA SER A 322 21.82 35.72 30.87
C SER A 322 23.05 36.58 31.11
N GLN A 323 23.76 36.95 30.04
CA GLN A 323 24.93 37.81 30.05
C GLN A 323 24.65 39.06 29.24
N ALA A 324 24.74 40.23 29.85
CA ALA A 324 24.77 41.47 29.10
C ALA A 324 26.19 41.68 28.57
N VAL A 325 26.31 41.81 27.23
CA VAL A 325 27.59 42.09 26.57
C VAL A 325 27.81 43.60 26.45
N ASN A 326 26.74 44.37 26.27
CA ASN A 326 26.77 45.81 26.26
C ASN A 326 25.47 46.32 26.90
N GLY A 327 25.60 47.24 27.90
CA GLY A 327 24.49 47.78 28.65
C GLY A 327 24.13 46.99 29.90
N ARG A 328 22.97 47.32 30.50
CA ARG A 328 22.51 46.78 31.78
C ARG A 328 21.71 45.50 31.62
N ASN A 329 22.04 44.44 32.39
CA ASN A 329 21.23 43.22 32.42
C ASN A 329 19.90 43.50 33.16
N PRO A 330 18.74 43.25 32.51
CA PRO A 330 17.45 43.53 33.10
C PRO A 330 17.12 42.68 34.32
N ASN A 331 17.77 41.52 34.45
CA ASN A 331 17.48 40.54 35.51
C ASN A 331 18.16 40.89 36.84
N ASN A 332 19.29 41.58 36.82
CA ASN A 332 20.03 41.97 38.02
C ASN A 332 20.42 43.47 38.07
N SER A 333 20.04 44.23 37.06
CA SER A 333 20.32 45.69 36.93
C SER A 333 21.82 46.03 36.96
N GLN A 334 22.73 45.10 36.65
CA GLN A 334 24.16 45.35 36.60
C GLN A 334 24.62 45.64 35.18
N ASP A 335 25.53 46.58 35.02
CA ASP A 335 26.20 46.83 33.73
C ASP A 335 27.11 45.67 33.37
N ASN A 336 26.94 45.14 32.15
CA ASN A 336 27.60 43.90 31.67
C ASN A 336 27.42 42.74 32.65
N GLY A 337 26.28 42.71 33.38
CA GLY A 337 26.03 41.75 34.44
C GLY A 337 25.70 40.35 33.94
N PHE A 338 26.17 39.36 34.72
CA PHE A 338 25.79 37.96 34.58
C PHE A 338 24.65 37.63 35.56
N TYR A 339 23.64 36.91 35.06
CA TYR A 339 22.51 36.44 35.85
C TYR A 339 22.23 34.96 35.58
N SER A 340 22.02 34.20 36.64
CA SER A 340 21.58 32.81 36.55
C SER A 340 20.36 32.58 37.43
N SER A 341 19.46 31.73 36.95
CA SER A 341 18.29 31.34 37.74
C SER A 341 17.91 29.89 37.47
N ILE A 342 17.37 29.24 38.48
CA ILE A 342 16.70 27.94 38.38
C ILE A 342 15.32 28.12 39.02
N MET A 343 14.26 27.69 38.29
CA MET A 343 12.89 27.77 38.76
C MET A 343 12.09 26.53 38.44
N LEU A 344 11.11 26.24 39.27
CA LEU A 344 10.05 25.26 38.97
C LEU A 344 8.85 26.04 38.46
N GLU A 345 8.30 25.60 37.34
CA GLU A 345 7.15 26.21 36.71
C GLU A 345 6.06 25.16 36.48
N ALA A 346 4.86 25.43 36.94
CA ALA A 346 3.68 24.61 36.66
C ALA A 346 2.68 25.40 35.81
N ASN A 347 2.48 24.98 34.57
CA ASN A 347 1.59 25.65 33.63
C ASN A 347 0.34 24.82 33.40
N SER A 348 -0.84 25.44 33.55
CA SER A 348 -2.13 24.85 33.24
C SER A 348 -3.08 25.88 32.66
N HIS A 349 -3.88 25.45 31.70
CA HIS A 349 -4.97 26.26 31.16
C HIS A 349 -6.28 25.90 31.88
N PHE A 350 -6.63 26.65 32.93
CA PHE A 350 -7.83 26.34 33.74
C PHE A 350 -9.14 26.60 32.98
N TYR A 351 -9.18 27.58 32.09
CA TYR A 351 -10.37 27.91 31.30
C TYR A 351 -10.00 28.51 29.95
N GLN A 352 -10.57 27.95 28.88
CA GLN A 352 -10.35 28.37 27.49
C GLN A 352 -11.69 28.59 26.77
N GLY A 353 -12.68 29.23 27.41
CA GLY A 353 -13.96 29.48 26.76
C GLY A 353 -14.72 28.24 26.32
N GLY A 354 -14.50 27.08 26.96
CA GLY A 354 -15.12 25.79 26.57
C GLY A 354 -14.39 25.02 25.48
N ALA A 355 -13.28 25.56 24.91
CA ALA A 355 -12.55 24.95 23.80
C ALA A 355 -12.08 23.52 24.10
N THR A 356 -11.49 23.27 25.29
CA THR A 356 -11.02 21.94 25.68
C THR A 356 -12.15 20.91 25.70
N GLY A 357 -13.34 21.27 26.19
CA GLY A 357 -14.50 20.39 26.16
C GLY A 357 -14.97 20.07 24.73
N ALA A 358 -14.93 21.07 23.84
CA ALA A 358 -15.26 20.88 22.44
C ALA A 358 -14.23 20.00 21.72
N GLN A 359 -12.93 20.18 21.98
CA GLN A 359 -11.85 19.37 21.44
C GLN A 359 -11.97 17.90 21.87
N ILE A 360 -12.32 17.62 23.12
CA ILE A 360 -12.53 16.24 23.58
C ILE A 360 -13.71 15.61 22.86
N ARG A 361 -14.84 16.31 22.70
CA ARG A 361 -15.97 15.79 21.92
C ARG A 361 -15.58 15.53 20.47
N ALA A 362 -14.85 16.44 19.83
CA ALA A 362 -14.36 16.26 18.46
C ALA A 362 -13.46 15.02 18.34
N ALA A 363 -12.50 14.85 19.26
CA ALA A 363 -11.63 13.67 19.29
C ALA A 363 -12.42 12.36 19.52
N SER A 364 -13.42 12.37 20.40
CA SER A 364 -14.29 11.22 20.65
C SER A 364 -15.11 10.84 19.41
N PHE A 365 -15.64 11.82 18.67
CA PHE A 365 -16.32 11.53 17.40
C PHE A 365 -15.35 11.04 16.32
N ALA A 366 -14.11 11.51 16.29
CA ALA A 366 -13.08 10.99 15.40
C ALA A 366 -12.73 9.52 15.72
N GLU A 367 -12.71 9.14 17.00
CA GLU A 367 -12.55 7.74 17.43
C GLU A 367 -13.73 6.87 16.96
N GLU A 368 -14.97 7.34 17.11
CA GLU A 368 -16.14 6.60 16.60
C GLU A 368 -16.13 6.50 15.06
N ALA A 369 -15.68 7.54 14.36
CA ALA A 369 -15.51 7.49 12.90
C ALA A 369 -14.45 6.44 12.48
N ALA A 370 -13.33 6.34 13.20
CA ALA A 370 -12.31 5.32 12.94
C ALA A 370 -12.87 3.89 13.17
N LYS A 371 -13.65 3.67 14.23
CA LYS A 371 -14.34 2.38 14.47
C LYS A 371 -15.34 2.05 13.36
N ALA A 372 -16.10 3.04 12.88
CA ALA A 372 -17.00 2.86 11.75
C ALA A 372 -16.24 2.50 10.45
N LYS A 373 -15.03 3.05 10.25
CA LYS A 373 -14.14 2.70 9.12
C LYS A 373 -13.72 1.24 9.13
N VAL A 374 -13.41 0.66 10.29
CA VAL A 374 -13.14 -0.79 10.43
C VAL A 374 -14.32 -1.61 9.92
N ASN A 375 -15.55 -1.27 10.34
CA ASN A 375 -16.75 -1.95 9.87
C ASN A 375 -16.97 -1.79 8.37
N GLN A 376 -16.68 -0.61 7.82
CA GLN A 376 -16.75 -0.35 6.38
C GLN A 376 -15.80 -1.27 5.62
N ILE A 377 -14.52 -1.32 6.00
CA ILE A 377 -13.50 -2.18 5.35
C ILE A 377 -13.89 -3.65 5.45
N TYR A 378 -14.43 -4.08 6.61
CA TYR A 378 -14.97 -5.42 6.78
C TYR A 378 -16.04 -5.75 5.73
N LEU A 379 -17.04 -4.88 5.59
CA LEU A 379 -18.14 -5.07 4.63
C LEU A 379 -17.64 -5.05 3.18
N GLU A 380 -16.78 -4.09 2.82
CA GLU A 380 -16.19 -3.99 1.48
C GLU A 380 -15.39 -5.24 1.11
N THR A 381 -14.60 -5.76 2.06
CA THR A 381 -13.80 -6.97 1.85
C THR A 381 -14.69 -8.20 1.67
N MET A 382 -15.69 -8.37 2.54
CA MET A 382 -16.62 -9.50 2.45
C MET A 382 -17.45 -9.45 1.17
N ASP A 383 -17.88 -8.27 0.75
CA ASP A 383 -18.61 -8.08 -0.49
C ASP A 383 -17.72 -8.43 -1.70
N ARG A 384 -16.49 -7.87 -1.75
CA ARG A 384 -15.52 -8.18 -2.81
C ARG A 384 -15.26 -9.69 -2.93
N VAL A 385 -15.02 -10.36 -1.81
CA VAL A 385 -14.77 -11.83 -1.81
C VAL A 385 -15.98 -12.59 -2.35
N ARG A 386 -17.21 -12.26 -1.90
CA ARG A 386 -18.44 -12.93 -2.36
C ARG A 386 -18.71 -12.66 -3.84
N LEU A 387 -18.50 -11.43 -4.32
CA LEU A 387 -18.63 -11.08 -5.73
C LEU A 387 -17.68 -11.90 -6.60
N ILE A 388 -16.40 -11.99 -6.23
CA ILE A 388 -15.41 -12.77 -6.96
C ILE A 388 -15.79 -14.27 -6.98
N GLN A 389 -16.21 -14.82 -5.83
CA GLN A 389 -16.65 -16.22 -5.77
C GLN A 389 -17.85 -16.50 -6.68
N ALA A 390 -18.86 -15.61 -6.66
CA ALA A 390 -20.03 -15.73 -7.54
C ALA A 390 -19.63 -15.60 -9.02
N GLU A 391 -18.74 -14.69 -9.35
CA GLU A 391 -18.23 -14.51 -10.71
C GLU A 391 -17.52 -15.76 -11.20
N VAL A 392 -16.58 -16.31 -10.43
CA VAL A 392 -15.85 -17.54 -10.82
C VAL A 392 -16.82 -18.71 -11.03
N GLN A 393 -17.80 -18.93 -10.15
CA GLN A 393 -18.78 -19.97 -10.31
C GLN A 393 -19.60 -19.82 -11.61
N ASN A 394 -20.05 -18.61 -11.89
CA ASN A 394 -20.82 -18.30 -13.10
C ASN A 394 -19.98 -18.44 -14.36
N LYS A 395 -18.72 -17.98 -14.35
CA LYS A 395 -17.78 -18.15 -15.46
C LYS A 395 -17.44 -19.63 -15.71
N LYS A 396 -17.28 -20.46 -14.67
CA LYS A 396 -17.11 -21.92 -14.82
C LYS A 396 -18.34 -22.55 -15.50
N ARG A 397 -19.56 -22.17 -15.12
CA ARG A 397 -20.79 -22.66 -15.79
C ARG A 397 -20.86 -22.18 -17.24
N GLN A 398 -20.55 -20.91 -17.50
CA GLN A 398 -20.50 -20.32 -18.83
C GLN A 398 -19.50 -21.05 -19.72
N MET A 399 -18.31 -21.42 -19.21
CA MET A 399 -17.28 -22.16 -19.93
C MET A 399 -17.81 -23.48 -20.50
N ASN A 400 -18.58 -24.23 -19.72
CA ASN A 400 -19.16 -25.51 -20.17
C ASN A 400 -20.13 -25.30 -21.35
N ILE A 401 -20.97 -24.23 -21.29
CA ILE A 401 -21.91 -23.91 -22.36
C ILE A 401 -21.17 -23.45 -23.62
N LEU A 402 -20.14 -22.61 -23.46
CA LEU A 402 -19.35 -22.12 -24.59
C LEU A 402 -18.57 -23.23 -25.28
N THR A 403 -18.05 -24.19 -24.54
CA THR A 403 -17.36 -25.36 -25.10
C THR A 403 -18.31 -26.22 -25.93
N ALA A 404 -19.54 -26.45 -25.42
CA ALA A 404 -20.57 -27.18 -26.19
C ALA A 404 -20.99 -26.39 -27.46
N ARG A 405 -21.19 -25.04 -27.32
CA ARG A 405 -21.50 -24.15 -28.45
C ARG A 405 -20.41 -24.19 -29.52
N ALA A 406 -19.12 -24.15 -29.10
CA ALA A 406 -18.01 -24.19 -30.05
C ALA A 406 -18.03 -25.51 -30.87
N ALA A 407 -18.29 -26.67 -30.24
CA ALA A 407 -18.42 -27.93 -30.92
C ALA A 407 -19.57 -27.95 -31.93
N THR A 408 -20.76 -27.44 -31.54
CA THR A 408 -21.92 -27.31 -32.43
C THR A 408 -21.65 -26.38 -33.61
N THR A 409 -21.02 -25.22 -33.36
CA THR A 409 -20.67 -24.25 -34.40
C THR A 409 -19.64 -24.83 -35.38
N ALA A 410 -18.66 -25.58 -34.92
CA ALA A 410 -17.71 -26.27 -35.76
C ALA A 410 -18.40 -27.29 -36.69
N ARG A 411 -19.36 -28.04 -36.15
CA ARG A 411 -20.15 -28.98 -36.95
C ARG A 411 -21.02 -28.28 -38.00
N THR A 412 -21.64 -27.16 -37.62
CA THR A 412 -22.42 -26.32 -38.55
C THR A 412 -21.55 -25.85 -39.73
N LYS A 413 -20.34 -25.36 -39.47
CA LYS A 413 -19.39 -24.94 -40.50
C LYS A 413 -19.07 -26.07 -41.45
N GLU A 414 -18.77 -27.27 -40.96
CA GLU A 414 -18.49 -28.45 -41.80
C GLU A 414 -19.65 -28.73 -42.77
N LEU A 415 -20.88 -28.75 -42.24
CA LEU A 415 -22.08 -28.98 -43.06
C LEU A 415 -22.29 -27.88 -44.10
N TYR A 416 -22.10 -26.60 -43.72
CA TYR A 416 -22.23 -25.47 -44.67
C TYR A 416 -21.14 -25.49 -45.72
N GLN A 417 -19.93 -25.97 -45.39
CA GLN A 417 -18.82 -26.11 -46.32
C GLN A 417 -19.17 -27.16 -47.41
N GLU A 418 -19.74 -28.33 -47.04
CA GLU A 418 -20.18 -29.34 -47.99
C GLU A 418 -21.35 -28.84 -48.86
N GLN A 419 -22.35 -28.17 -48.26
CA GLN A 419 -23.48 -27.58 -48.98
C GLN A 419 -23.07 -26.48 -49.98
N TYR A 420 -22.05 -25.67 -49.61
CA TYR A 420 -21.48 -24.65 -50.48
C TYR A 420 -20.77 -25.26 -51.69
N LYS A 421 -20.07 -26.37 -51.52
CA LYS A 421 -19.46 -27.14 -52.63
C LYS A 421 -20.52 -27.63 -53.62
N LEU A 422 -21.68 -28.05 -53.11
CA LEU A 422 -22.82 -28.53 -53.91
C LEU A 422 -23.64 -27.35 -54.51
N GLY A 423 -23.32 -26.08 -54.21
CA GLY A 423 -24.03 -24.92 -54.72
C GLY A 423 -25.38 -24.64 -54.04
N THR A 424 -25.70 -25.37 -52.95
CA THR A 424 -26.98 -25.20 -52.20
C THR A 424 -26.94 -24.16 -51.10
N ARG A 425 -25.76 -23.57 -50.82
CA ARG A 425 -25.54 -22.51 -49.84
C ARG A 425 -24.78 -21.34 -50.45
N THR A 426 -24.97 -20.15 -49.86
CA THR A 426 -24.27 -18.93 -50.29
C THR A 426 -22.91 -18.81 -49.66
N VAL A 427 -22.01 -18.01 -50.25
CA VAL A 427 -20.70 -17.69 -49.63
C VAL A 427 -20.87 -16.96 -48.30
N VAL A 428 -21.94 -16.14 -48.14
CA VAL A 428 -22.27 -15.39 -46.94
C VAL A 428 -22.58 -16.35 -45.79
N ASP A 429 -23.32 -17.41 -46.02
CA ASP A 429 -23.62 -18.43 -45.00
C ASP A 429 -22.31 -19.09 -44.48
N LEU A 430 -21.38 -19.34 -45.39
CA LEU A 430 -20.08 -19.93 -45.02
C LEU A 430 -19.19 -18.95 -44.26
N LEU A 431 -19.16 -17.67 -44.68
CA LEU A 431 -18.44 -16.60 -43.97
C LEU A 431 -19.00 -16.37 -42.58
N ASN A 432 -20.33 -16.36 -42.43
CA ASN A 432 -20.96 -16.24 -41.11
C ASN A 432 -20.66 -17.44 -40.21
N ALA A 433 -20.66 -18.64 -40.74
CA ALA A 433 -20.28 -19.85 -39.98
C ALA A 433 -18.79 -19.80 -39.53
N GLU A 434 -17.89 -19.34 -40.41
CA GLU A 434 -16.49 -19.11 -40.08
C GLU A 434 -16.32 -18.10 -38.96
N GLN A 435 -17.02 -16.97 -39.07
CA GLN A 435 -17.00 -15.93 -38.03
C GLN A 435 -17.55 -16.44 -36.68
N ALA A 436 -18.64 -17.23 -36.71
CA ALA A 436 -19.25 -17.80 -35.51
C ALA A 436 -18.29 -18.73 -34.75
N ILE A 437 -17.46 -19.53 -35.45
CA ILE A 437 -16.43 -20.39 -34.82
C ILE A 437 -15.41 -19.53 -34.08
N HIS A 438 -14.91 -18.51 -34.75
CA HIS A 438 -13.87 -17.64 -34.13
C HIS A 438 -14.43 -16.81 -33.00
N SER A 439 -15.67 -16.33 -33.07
CA SER A 439 -16.37 -15.67 -31.97
C SER A 439 -16.50 -16.60 -30.76
N ALA A 440 -16.91 -17.86 -30.98
CA ALA A 440 -16.99 -18.85 -29.90
C ALA A 440 -15.62 -19.12 -29.27
N ALA A 441 -14.57 -19.24 -30.09
CA ALA A 441 -13.20 -19.42 -29.60
C ALA A 441 -12.70 -18.21 -28.79
N GLN A 442 -12.99 -16.98 -29.24
CA GLN A 442 -12.65 -15.75 -28.49
C GLN A 442 -13.40 -15.67 -27.16
N GLU A 443 -14.69 -16.03 -27.14
CA GLU A 443 -15.48 -16.07 -25.90
C GLU A 443 -14.91 -17.08 -24.90
N ILE A 444 -14.49 -18.26 -25.33
CA ILE A 444 -13.85 -19.29 -24.49
C ILE A 444 -12.56 -18.75 -23.87
N GLU A 445 -11.68 -18.15 -24.68
CA GLU A 445 -10.42 -17.61 -24.17
C GLU A 445 -10.68 -16.45 -23.21
N ASN A 446 -11.62 -15.56 -23.50
CA ASN A 446 -11.99 -14.49 -22.59
C ASN A 446 -12.47 -15.03 -21.24
N VAL A 447 -13.41 -15.97 -21.22
CA VAL A 447 -13.92 -16.56 -19.98
C VAL A 447 -12.82 -17.32 -19.23
N ARG A 448 -11.93 -18.03 -19.93
CA ARG A 448 -10.78 -18.70 -19.31
C ARG A 448 -9.90 -17.69 -18.53
N TYR A 449 -9.49 -16.62 -19.18
CA TYR A 449 -8.62 -15.63 -18.55
C TYR A 449 -9.36 -14.69 -17.58
N ASP A 450 -10.68 -14.52 -17.71
CA ASP A 450 -11.50 -13.90 -16.67
C ASP A 450 -11.43 -14.70 -15.36
N ILE A 451 -11.55 -16.04 -15.45
CA ILE A 451 -11.42 -16.91 -14.27
C ILE A 451 -10.04 -16.74 -13.64
N TYR A 452 -8.93 -16.76 -14.41
CA TYR A 452 -7.59 -16.53 -13.87
C TYR A 452 -7.46 -15.15 -13.21
N SER A 453 -8.00 -14.11 -13.83
CA SER A 453 -7.99 -12.75 -13.27
C SER A 453 -8.77 -12.68 -11.96
N SER A 454 -9.96 -13.30 -11.91
CA SER A 454 -10.76 -13.35 -10.68
C SER A 454 -10.07 -14.17 -9.58
N VAL A 455 -9.33 -15.24 -9.92
CA VAL A 455 -8.53 -15.99 -8.93
C VAL A 455 -7.42 -15.13 -8.33
N VAL A 456 -6.67 -14.38 -9.16
CA VAL A 456 -5.64 -13.47 -8.69
C VAL A 456 -6.24 -12.41 -7.75
N GLN A 457 -7.38 -11.82 -8.12
CA GLN A 457 -8.08 -10.85 -7.28
C GLN A 457 -8.60 -11.46 -5.98
N TYR A 458 -9.04 -12.72 -5.99
CA TYR A 458 -9.44 -13.45 -4.79
C TYR A 458 -8.28 -13.63 -3.82
N ILE A 459 -7.11 -14.01 -4.32
CA ILE A 459 -5.89 -14.19 -3.55
C ILE A 459 -5.49 -12.87 -2.87
N ALA A 460 -5.52 -11.77 -3.61
CA ALA A 460 -5.26 -10.43 -3.06
C ALA A 460 -6.32 -10.02 -2.02
N ALA A 461 -7.61 -10.25 -2.31
CA ALA A 461 -8.69 -9.91 -1.40
C ALA A 461 -8.71 -10.72 -0.09
N THR A 462 -8.14 -11.93 -0.10
CA THR A 462 -8.04 -12.82 1.08
C THR A 462 -6.69 -12.77 1.80
N GLY A 463 -5.77 -11.89 1.37
CA GLY A 463 -4.45 -11.71 1.99
C GLY A 463 -3.47 -12.86 1.77
N LYS A 464 -3.72 -13.74 0.79
CA LYS A 464 -2.87 -14.90 0.47
C LYS A 464 -1.74 -14.59 -0.50
N THR A 465 -1.61 -13.36 -0.94
CA THR A 465 -0.57 -12.88 -1.87
C THR A 465 0.81 -13.29 -1.41
N ARG A 466 1.13 -13.03 -0.14
CA ARG A 466 2.45 -13.31 0.43
C ARG A 466 2.77 -14.80 0.48
N GLN A 467 1.78 -15.63 0.83
CA GLN A 467 1.95 -17.08 0.86
C GLN A 467 2.11 -17.67 -0.55
N LEU A 468 1.25 -17.25 -1.49
CA LEU A 468 1.24 -17.76 -2.86
C LEU A 468 2.54 -17.42 -3.61
N TYR A 469 2.97 -16.16 -3.52
CA TYR A 469 4.18 -15.72 -4.20
C TYR A 469 5.45 -15.95 -3.37
N GLN A 470 5.37 -16.68 -2.24
CA GLN A 470 6.49 -17.03 -1.36
C GLN A 470 7.29 -15.79 -0.92
N LEU A 471 6.57 -14.73 -0.55
CA LEU A 471 7.17 -13.48 -0.11
C LEU A 471 7.55 -13.50 1.38
N ASN A 472 7.05 -14.48 2.14
CA ASN A 472 7.36 -14.63 3.55
C ASN A 472 8.86 -14.90 3.76
N ASN A 473 9.45 -14.25 4.76
CA ASN A 473 10.87 -14.29 5.09
C ASN A 473 11.79 -13.80 3.94
N THR A 474 11.26 -12.97 3.04
CA THR A 474 12.06 -12.34 1.99
C THR A 474 12.34 -10.86 2.33
N LEU A 475 13.52 -10.41 1.94
CA LEU A 475 13.90 -9.01 2.07
C LEU A 475 13.43 -8.24 0.84
N ILE A 476 12.50 -7.30 1.02
CA ILE A 476 11.98 -6.44 -0.04
C ILE A 476 12.41 -5.01 0.29
N GLN A 477 13.31 -4.43 -0.50
CA GLN A 477 13.81 -3.06 -0.34
C GLN A 477 14.23 -2.69 1.10
N GLY A 478 14.95 -3.61 1.77
CA GLY A 478 15.44 -3.38 3.13
C GLY A 478 14.47 -3.76 4.25
N VAL A 479 13.32 -4.29 3.90
CA VAL A 479 12.26 -4.68 4.82
C VAL A 479 12.03 -6.19 4.74
N GLU A 480 12.08 -6.90 5.87
CA GLU A 480 11.78 -8.32 5.95
C GLU A 480 10.27 -8.55 6.13
N VAL A 481 9.65 -9.20 5.16
CA VAL A 481 8.24 -9.60 5.23
C VAL A 481 8.13 -10.89 6.04
N LYS A 482 7.46 -10.84 7.18
CA LYS A 482 7.22 -12.02 8.01
C LYS A 482 5.86 -12.67 7.70
N PRO A 483 5.73 -14.00 7.95
CA PRO A 483 4.50 -14.74 7.72
C PRO A 483 3.34 -14.27 8.60
#